data_6b10b1ed269f38dc659f97ac7d2347e0
#
_entry.id   6b10b1ed269f38dc659f97ac7d2347e0
#
_cell.length_a   1.000
_cell.length_b   1.000
_cell.length_c   1.000
_cell.angle_alpha   90.00
_cell.angle_beta   90.00
_cell.angle_gamma   90.00
#
_symmetry.space_group_name_H-M   'P 1'
#
loop_
_entity.id
_entity.type
_entity.pdbx_description
1 polymer ?
#
loop_
_entity_poly.entity_id
_entity_poly.type
_entity_poly.pdbx_seq_one_letter_code
_entity_poly.pdbx_strand_id
1 'polypeptide(L)'
;MIELVRAEDCIACDKCVDVCPTDVFDRTESGIPLIARQSDCQTCFMCEAYCPADALYVAPEAAPLADRDAIPESHIGRYREQLGWGKGRAPGSLVAVGPALPHGALPPRLIGRVVR
;
A
#
# COMPACT_ATOMS: atom_id res chain seq x y z
N MET A 1 -11.89 1.82 -1.03
CA MET A 1 -11.67 0.39 -0.67
C MET A 1 -10.80 -0.28 -1.71
N ILE A 2 -10.26 -1.43 -1.39
CA ILE A 2 -9.42 -2.18 -2.31
C ILE A 2 -10.19 -2.55 -3.58
N GLU A 3 -9.60 -2.32 -4.73
CA GLU A 3 -10.26 -2.58 -6.00
C GLU A 3 -9.52 -3.56 -6.89
N LEU A 4 -8.19 -3.64 -6.75
CA LEU A 4 -7.41 -4.33 -7.75
C LEU A 4 -6.22 -5.04 -7.14
N VAL A 5 -6.01 -6.29 -7.56
CA VAL A 5 -4.75 -7.02 -7.39
C VAL A 5 -4.27 -7.38 -8.79
N ARG A 6 -3.12 -6.83 -9.19
CA ARG A 6 -2.55 -7.09 -10.51
C ARG A 6 -1.68 -8.34 -10.44
N ALA A 7 -2.22 -9.45 -10.89
CA ALA A 7 -1.54 -10.74 -10.81
C ALA A 7 -0.18 -10.73 -11.51
N GLU A 8 -0.07 -10.01 -12.62
CA GLU A 8 1.18 -9.93 -13.40
C GLU A 8 2.30 -9.20 -12.66
N ASP A 9 1.96 -8.35 -11.69
CA ASP A 9 2.94 -7.60 -10.92
C ASP A 9 3.20 -8.21 -9.53
N CYS A 10 2.30 -9.05 -9.06
CA CYS A 10 2.36 -9.62 -7.72
C CYS A 10 3.54 -10.59 -7.57
N ILE A 11 4.30 -10.43 -6.48
CA ILE A 11 5.45 -11.28 -6.17
C ILE A 11 5.15 -12.33 -5.11
N ALA A 12 3.88 -12.51 -4.76
CA ALA A 12 3.42 -13.53 -3.81
C ALA A 12 4.06 -13.45 -2.43
N CYS A 13 4.32 -12.24 -1.92
CA CYS A 13 4.97 -12.04 -0.62
C CYS A 13 4.00 -12.07 0.56
N ASP A 14 2.68 -12.07 0.32
CA ASP A 14 1.61 -12.13 1.32
C ASP A 14 1.58 -10.96 2.32
N LYS A 15 2.33 -9.91 2.10
CA LYS A 15 2.30 -8.75 3.02
C LYS A 15 0.92 -8.13 3.10
N CYS A 16 0.20 -8.04 1.98
CA CYS A 16 -1.16 -7.50 1.96
C CYS A 16 -2.11 -8.32 2.84
N VAL A 17 -1.96 -9.63 2.82
CA VAL A 17 -2.76 -10.52 3.66
C VAL A 17 -2.43 -10.30 5.14
N ASP A 18 -1.14 -10.19 5.45
CA ASP A 18 -0.67 -10.08 6.83
C ASP A 18 -1.03 -8.73 7.47
N VAL A 19 -1.00 -7.64 6.71
CA VAL A 19 -1.19 -6.30 7.27
C VAL A 19 -2.65 -5.84 7.26
N CYS A 20 -3.54 -6.52 6.55
CA CYS A 20 -4.94 -6.12 6.47
C CYS A 20 -5.62 -6.27 7.84
N PRO A 21 -6.07 -5.18 8.46
CA PRO A 21 -6.68 -5.26 9.80
C PRO A 21 -8.07 -5.88 9.81
N THR A 22 -8.73 -6.00 8.65
CA THR A 22 -10.10 -6.48 8.55
C THR A 22 -10.23 -7.77 7.74
N ASP A 23 -9.11 -8.42 7.47
CA ASP A 23 -9.08 -9.76 6.86
C ASP A 23 -9.83 -9.83 5.51
N VAL A 24 -9.54 -8.89 4.64
CA VAL A 24 -10.19 -8.78 3.33
C VAL A 24 -9.71 -9.84 2.35
N PHE A 25 -8.46 -10.29 2.46
CA PHE A 25 -7.83 -11.16 1.49
C PHE A 25 -7.78 -12.62 1.94
N ASP A 26 -7.91 -13.53 0.97
CA ASP A 26 -7.59 -14.95 1.17
C ASP A 26 -6.31 -15.31 0.42
N ARG A 27 -5.52 -16.22 0.99
CA ARG A 27 -4.38 -16.82 0.30
C ARG A 27 -4.87 -17.84 -0.70
N THR A 28 -4.17 -17.94 -1.83
CA THR A 28 -4.48 -18.93 -2.86
C THR A 28 -3.28 -19.83 -3.14
N GLU A 29 -3.52 -20.94 -3.82
CA GLU A 29 -2.44 -21.88 -4.18
C GLU A 29 -1.40 -21.25 -5.10
N SER A 30 -1.82 -20.31 -5.95
CA SER A 30 -0.91 -19.60 -6.85
C SER A 30 -0.03 -18.59 -6.13
N GLY A 31 -0.38 -18.24 -4.88
CA GLY A 31 0.30 -17.19 -4.13
C GLY A 31 -0.26 -15.79 -4.38
N ILE A 32 -1.10 -15.63 -5.40
CA ILE A 32 -1.74 -14.34 -5.68
C ILE A 32 -2.94 -14.19 -4.75
N PRO A 33 -3.00 -13.14 -3.92
CA PRO A 33 -4.11 -12.99 -2.99
C PRO A 33 -5.42 -12.72 -3.70
N LEU A 34 -6.51 -13.21 -3.11
CA LEU A 34 -7.85 -12.99 -3.60
C LEU A 34 -8.54 -11.95 -2.72
N ILE A 35 -9.19 -10.96 -3.33
CA ILE A 35 -10.05 -10.03 -2.61
C ILE A 35 -11.34 -10.77 -2.30
N ALA A 36 -11.42 -11.36 -1.12
CA ALA A 36 -12.53 -12.24 -0.75
C ALA A 36 -13.66 -11.50 -0.05
N ARG A 37 -13.35 -10.42 0.66
CA ARG A 37 -14.33 -9.69 1.48
C ARG A 37 -14.14 -8.19 1.29
N GLN A 38 -14.32 -7.71 0.06
CA GLN A 38 -14.14 -6.30 -0.27
C GLN A 38 -14.96 -5.37 0.63
N SER A 39 -16.18 -5.79 0.98
CA SER A 39 -17.06 -4.98 1.82
C SER A 39 -16.52 -4.75 3.23
N ASP A 40 -15.56 -5.56 3.68
CA ASP A 40 -14.91 -5.39 4.98
C ASP A 40 -13.73 -4.44 4.94
N CYS A 41 -13.32 -3.99 3.75
CA CYS A 41 -12.22 -3.05 3.60
C CYS A 41 -12.58 -1.70 4.21
N GLN A 42 -11.72 -1.18 5.08
CA GLN A 42 -11.91 0.13 5.71
C GLN A 42 -11.06 1.22 5.07
N THR A 43 -10.53 0.97 3.90
CA THR A 43 -9.78 1.96 3.10
C THR A 43 -8.61 2.56 3.88
N CYS A 44 -7.85 1.71 4.56
CA CYS A 44 -6.70 2.16 5.36
C CYS A 44 -5.40 2.27 4.55
N PHE A 45 -5.38 1.81 3.31
CA PHE A 45 -4.22 1.82 2.41
C PHE A 45 -3.03 0.98 2.87
N MET A 46 -3.17 0.21 3.95
CA MET A 46 -2.04 -0.57 4.47
C MET A 46 -1.53 -1.61 3.48
N CYS A 47 -2.42 -2.34 2.82
CA CYS A 47 -2.03 -3.36 1.86
C CYS A 47 -1.26 -2.75 0.68
N GLU A 48 -1.74 -1.63 0.16
CA GLU A 48 -1.06 -0.93 -0.94
C GLU A 48 0.29 -0.38 -0.49
N ALA A 49 0.36 0.20 0.70
CA ALA A 49 1.59 0.76 1.24
C ALA A 49 2.69 -0.30 1.40
N TYR A 50 2.32 -1.50 1.84
CA TYR A 50 3.30 -2.56 2.09
C TYR A 50 3.61 -3.45 0.89
N CYS A 51 2.95 -3.25 -0.24
CA CYS A 51 3.23 -4.00 -1.45
C CYS A 51 4.42 -3.38 -2.21
N PRO A 52 5.61 -4.02 -2.18
CA PRO A 52 6.78 -3.43 -2.85
C PRO A 52 6.71 -3.50 -4.38
N ALA A 53 5.79 -4.29 -4.91
CA ALA A 53 5.64 -4.50 -6.35
C ALA A 53 4.58 -3.60 -6.98
N ASP A 54 3.90 -2.76 -6.19
CA ASP A 54 2.78 -1.92 -6.65
C ASP A 54 1.70 -2.73 -7.36
N ALA A 55 1.41 -3.92 -6.83
CA ALA A 55 0.42 -4.83 -7.41
C ALA A 55 -1.01 -4.54 -6.94
N LEU A 56 -1.18 -3.65 -5.97
CA LEU A 56 -2.48 -3.37 -5.37
C LEU A 56 -2.88 -1.91 -5.61
N TYR A 57 -4.17 -1.71 -5.79
CA TYR A 57 -4.72 -0.36 -5.85
C TYR A 57 -5.92 -0.23 -4.93
N VAL A 58 -5.86 0.74 -4.02
CA VAL A 58 -6.95 1.10 -3.11
C VAL A 58 -7.50 2.44 -3.58
N ALA A 59 -8.77 2.45 -3.97
CA ALA A 59 -9.45 3.68 -4.33
C ALA A 59 -9.89 4.41 -3.06
N PRO A 60 -9.83 5.75 -3.03
CA PRO A 60 -10.26 6.52 -1.85
C PRO A 60 -11.78 6.65 -1.79
N GLU A 61 -12.47 5.54 -2.00
CA GLU A 61 -13.93 5.48 -2.04
C GLU A 61 -14.42 4.47 -1.02
N ALA A 62 -15.53 4.76 -0.37
CA ALA A 62 -16.14 3.87 0.61
C ALA A 62 -17.01 2.79 -0.02
N ALA A 63 -17.26 2.87 -1.33
CA ALA A 63 -18.06 1.91 -2.07
C ALA A 63 -17.26 1.39 -3.27
N PRO A 64 -17.57 0.18 -3.78
CA PRO A 64 -16.89 -0.34 -4.95
C PRO A 64 -17.04 0.58 -6.15
N LEU A 65 -15.96 0.66 -6.96
CA LEU A 65 -16.00 1.41 -8.20
C LEU A 65 -16.93 0.73 -9.20
N ALA A 66 -17.65 1.53 -9.99
CA ALA A 66 -18.54 1.02 -11.01
C ALA A 66 -17.77 0.31 -12.15
N ASP A 67 -16.57 0.79 -12.45
CA ASP A 67 -15.74 0.25 -13.52
C ASP A 67 -14.27 0.22 -13.10
N ARG A 68 -13.78 -0.98 -12.75
CA ARG A 68 -12.39 -1.18 -12.35
C ARG A 68 -11.42 -0.98 -13.51
N ASP A 69 -11.88 -1.23 -14.73
CA ASP A 69 -11.02 -1.08 -15.91
C ASP A 69 -10.75 0.39 -16.22
N ALA A 70 -11.53 1.30 -15.66
CA ALA A 70 -11.33 2.73 -15.84
C ALA A 70 -10.25 3.32 -14.92
N ILE A 71 -9.62 2.52 -14.05
CA ILE A 71 -8.55 2.99 -13.16
C ILE A 71 -7.35 3.40 -14.01
N PRO A 72 -6.92 4.67 -14.00
CA PRO A 72 -5.76 5.10 -14.78
C PRO A 72 -4.47 4.43 -14.31
N GLU A 73 -3.62 4.05 -15.26
CA GLU A 73 -2.30 3.49 -14.93
C GLU A 73 -1.48 4.43 -14.04
N SER A 74 -1.63 5.73 -14.21
CA SER A 74 -0.92 6.72 -13.42
C SER A 74 -1.26 6.68 -11.94
N HIS A 75 -2.37 6.06 -11.56
CA HIS A 75 -2.77 5.91 -10.17
C HIS A 75 -2.08 4.72 -9.48
N ILE A 76 -1.58 3.77 -10.26
CA ILE A 76 -0.92 2.59 -9.72
C ILE A 76 0.43 2.99 -9.11
N GLY A 77 0.65 2.66 -7.85
CA GLY A 77 1.88 2.97 -7.16
C GLY A 77 2.00 4.40 -6.63
N ARG A 78 1.02 5.25 -6.92
CA ARG A 78 1.09 6.67 -6.54
C ARG A 78 1.15 6.84 -5.02
N TYR A 79 0.38 6.06 -4.27
CA TYR A 79 0.34 6.19 -2.83
C TYR A 79 1.71 5.91 -2.19
N ARG A 80 2.36 4.81 -2.59
CA ARG A 80 3.69 4.48 -2.07
C ARG A 80 4.73 5.52 -2.48
N GLU A 81 4.64 6.04 -3.70
CA GLU A 81 5.54 7.09 -4.15
C GLU A 81 5.40 8.34 -3.27
N GLN A 82 4.18 8.71 -2.92
CA GLN A 82 3.92 9.85 -2.04
C GLN A 82 4.43 9.63 -0.62
N LEU A 83 4.46 8.37 -0.17
CA LEU A 83 5.04 8.03 1.13
C LEU A 83 6.57 8.02 1.13
N GLY A 84 7.19 8.13 -0.04
CA GLY A 84 8.63 7.98 -0.17
C GLY A 84 9.11 6.54 -0.30
N TRP A 85 8.19 5.60 -0.50
CA TRP A 85 8.47 4.17 -0.61
C TRP A 85 8.32 3.67 -2.05
N GLY A 86 8.80 4.43 -3.02
CA GLY A 86 8.62 4.12 -4.44
C GLY A 86 8.93 2.67 -4.82
N LYS A 87 8.63 2.34 -6.06
CA LYS A 87 8.69 0.97 -6.58
C LYS A 87 10.01 0.28 -6.23
N GLY A 88 9.92 -0.95 -5.74
CA GLY A 88 11.08 -1.73 -5.37
C GLY A 88 11.64 -1.43 -3.98
N ARG A 89 11.13 -0.42 -3.29
CA ARG A 89 11.57 -0.11 -1.93
C ARG A 89 10.74 -0.87 -0.90
N ALA A 90 11.42 -1.31 0.16
CA ALA A 90 10.73 -1.96 1.28
C ALA A 90 9.87 -0.95 2.04
N PRO A 91 8.75 -1.39 2.61
CA PRO A 91 7.95 -0.54 3.49
C PRO A 91 8.80 -0.04 4.67
N GLY A 92 8.57 1.22 5.05
CA GLY A 92 9.35 1.83 6.12
C GLY A 92 10.79 2.16 5.74
N SER A 93 11.11 2.18 4.46
CA SER A 93 12.45 2.51 3.99
C SER A 93 12.91 3.86 4.52
N LEU A 94 14.17 3.91 4.99
CA LEU A 94 14.78 5.16 5.43
C LEU A 94 15.22 6.02 4.26
N VAL A 95 15.23 5.46 3.04
CA VAL A 95 15.58 6.20 1.84
C VAL A 95 14.30 6.79 1.27
N ALA A 96 13.99 8.01 1.66
CA ALA A 96 12.82 8.72 1.19
C ALA A 96 12.99 9.18 -0.26
N VAL A 97 11.85 9.45 -0.91
CA VAL A 97 11.85 10.15 -2.20
C VAL A 97 12.02 11.64 -1.92
N GLY A 98 12.94 12.27 -2.66
CA GLY A 98 13.23 13.69 -2.50
C GLY A 98 14.35 13.97 -1.52
N PRO A 99 14.65 15.25 -1.28
CA PRO A 99 15.76 15.63 -0.42
C PRO A 99 15.49 15.30 1.04
N ALA A 100 16.52 14.86 1.75
CA ALA A 100 16.43 14.64 3.18
C ALA A 100 16.28 15.97 3.91
N LEU A 101 15.55 15.96 5.02
CA LEU A 101 15.47 17.13 5.88
C LEU A 101 16.83 17.40 6.52
N PRO A 102 17.23 18.67 6.66
CA PRO A 102 18.43 19.00 7.38
C PRO A 102 18.36 18.51 8.83
N HIS A 103 19.51 18.11 9.38
CA HIS A 103 19.60 17.72 10.77
C HIS A 103 19.13 18.91 11.64
N GLY A 104 18.20 18.62 12.57
CA GLY A 104 17.64 19.66 13.40
C GLY A 104 16.44 20.38 12.83
N ALA A 105 15.96 20.00 11.64
CA ALA A 105 14.77 20.58 11.04
C ALA A 105 13.49 20.24 11.85
N LEU A 106 13.52 19.11 12.58
CA LEU A 106 12.42 18.71 13.45
C LEU A 106 12.71 19.11 14.89
N PRO A 107 11.68 19.55 15.64
CA PRO A 107 11.87 19.84 17.05
C PRO A 107 12.33 18.58 17.81
N PRO A 108 13.24 18.71 18.80
CA PRO A 108 13.73 17.56 19.55
C PRO A 108 12.63 16.71 20.17
N ARG A 109 11.54 17.34 20.61
CA ARG A 109 10.41 16.62 21.19
C ARG A 109 9.74 15.65 20.22
N LEU A 110 9.75 15.99 18.92
CA LEU A 110 9.19 15.09 17.88
C LEU A 110 10.13 13.96 17.58
N ILE A 111 11.43 14.23 17.58
CA ILE A 111 12.44 13.20 17.36
C ILE A 111 12.36 12.12 18.44
N GLY A 112 12.22 12.54 19.71
CA GLY A 112 12.10 11.59 20.81
C GLY A 112 10.84 10.73 20.74
N ARG A 113 9.77 11.23 20.14
CA ARG A 113 8.51 10.48 20.02
C ARG A 113 8.50 9.46 18.91
N VAL A 114 9.31 9.66 17.90
CA VAL A 114 9.35 8.76 16.75
C VAL A 114 9.98 7.41 17.11
N VAL A 115 10.70 7.35 18.19
CA VAL A 115 11.44 6.15 18.61
C VAL A 115 10.55 5.25 19.46
N ARG A 116 9.50 4.73 18.93
CA ARG A 116 8.66 3.79 19.67
C ARG A 116 8.39 2.53 18.91
#